data_b5d6221b5e03e8a1fd9c96bedf74eac1
#
_entry.id   b5d6221b5e03e8a1fd9c96bedf74eac1
#
_cell.length_a   1.000
_cell.length_b   1.000
_cell.length_c   1.000
_cell.angle_alpha   90.00
_cell.angle_beta   90.00
_cell.angle_gamma   90.00
#
_symmetry.space_group_name_H-M   'P 1'
#
loop_
_entity.id
_entity.type
_entity.pdbx_description
1 polymer ?
#
loop_
_entity_poly.entity_id
_entity_poly.type
_entity_poly.pdbx_seq_one_letter_code
_entity_poly.pdbx_strand_id
1 'polypeptide(L)'
;MTADVGSGGGEPCVLAVDLGTGGPKVAVVAASGRIVAHATEPVTLHLLDGGGAEQDPEEWWSAIRRAAARAMGTAGVHPGDLVGVGCTAQWSGTVAVDAEGRALMRAVIWMDSRGNGEIRRVAGGSVNVLGYDPRKLMRWVQVTGGAPGLSGKDPVAHILFIRQAFPDVYARTATFLEPVDYLNLRLTGAVSASYDSIAAHWVTDNRSIDAVGYDAKLLEWTGLDRGRLPDLVPPGSIVGEVTDEAAADLGIPAGLPVVTGTGDVHSAVFGSGAVADFATHLYIGTSSWISGHVPFKKTAPTSNVASIPAGRAGRYLIADEHETAGACLTFLRDNLGLAPDFESMNAMAGRAPVGSGRVLFTPWLNGERSPVDDHTVRGGFHNLSLGTTTDQLVRAVFEGVALNSRWLLEAVEKFAGRRLDSLAFVGGGANSDLWSQIHADVLGREIRQVADPVLANVRGAALLTLHALGRVALEDIPAMVEIRRTYEPDPANAPEYDLLFGEFVTLYKQTKGIFKRLNRF
;
A
#
# COMPACT_ATOMS: atom_id res chain seq x y z
N MET A 1 -35.57 17.62 -10.54
CA MET A 1 -36.11 17.97 -9.21
C MET A 1 -35.13 17.34 -8.22
N THR A 2 -34.13 18.11 -7.78
CA THR A 2 -33.20 17.70 -6.75
C THR A 2 -33.95 17.77 -5.42
N ALA A 3 -34.13 16.63 -4.77
CA ALA A 3 -34.64 16.60 -3.40
C ALA A 3 -33.60 17.27 -2.50
N ASP A 4 -34.02 18.36 -1.88
CA ASP A 4 -33.29 19.07 -0.83
C ASP A 4 -33.33 18.15 0.42
N VAL A 5 -32.35 17.32 0.59
CA VAL A 5 -32.13 16.55 1.82
C VAL A 5 -31.67 17.59 2.86
N GLY A 6 -32.54 17.87 3.81
CA GLY A 6 -32.35 18.87 4.85
C GLY A 6 -30.94 18.78 5.47
N SER A 7 -30.11 19.78 5.17
CA SER A 7 -28.78 19.94 5.75
C SER A 7 -28.92 20.07 7.27
N GLY A 8 -28.41 19.08 7.99
CA GLY A 8 -28.02 19.28 9.39
C GLY A 8 -27.02 20.45 9.37
N GLY A 9 -27.17 21.47 10.18
CA GLY A 9 -26.32 22.68 10.14
C GLY A 9 -24.85 22.45 10.53
N GLY A 10 -24.31 21.24 10.35
CA GLY A 10 -22.95 20.81 10.61
C GLY A 10 -22.01 20.90 9.40
N GLU A 11 -20.72 20.71 9.63
CA GLU A 11 -19.72 20.62 8.57
C GLU A 11 -19.94 19.32 7.75
N PRO A 12 -19.96 19.38 6.39
CA PRO A 12 -20.10 18.19 5.58
C PRO A 12 -19.01 17.14 5.89
N CYS A 13 -19.37 15.87 5.98
CA CYS A 13 -18.47 14.78 6.33
C CYS A 13 -18.56 13.62 5.33
N VAL A 14 -17.52 12.83 5.27
CA VAL A 14 -17.45 11.57 4.53
C VAL A 14 -17.26 10.42 5.53
N LEU A 15 -18.01 9.33 5.35
CA LEU A 15 -17.67 8.06 5.97
C LEU A 15 -16.58 7.37 5.13
N ALA A 16 -15.41 7.19 5.69
CA ALA A 16 -14.28 6.55 5.01
C ALA A 16 -13.95 5.21 5.64
N VAL A 17 -13.61 4.22 4.80
CA VAL A 17 -13.21 2.87 5.20
C VAL A 17 -11.82 2.57 4.66
N ASP A 18 -10.89 2.13 5.52
CA ASP A 18 -9.58 1.56 5.17
C ASP A 18 -9.55 0.10 5.63
N LEU A 19 -9.68 -0.84 4.69
CA LEU A 19 -9.59 -2.27 4.97
C LEU A 19 -8.14 -2.74 4.87
N GLY A 20 -7.39 -2.61 5.94
CA GLY A 20 -6.04 -3.18 6.05
C GLY A 20 -6.04 -4.68 6.40
N THR A 21 -4.87 -5.34 6.27
CA THR A 21 -4.70 -6.77 6.58
C THR A 21 -5.05 -7.12 8.05
N GLY A 22 -4.78 -6.22 8.98
CA GLY A 22 -5.14 -6.42 10.39
C GLY A 22 -6.60 -6.12 10.73
N GLY A 23 -7.35 -5.56 9.77
CA GLY A 23 -8.76 -5.20 9.91
C GLY A 23 -9.08 -3.76 9.48
N PRO A 24 -10.38 -3.45 9.35
CA PRO A 24 -10.83 -2.14 8.90
C PRO A 24 -10.59 -1.04 9.96
N LYS A 25 -10.21 0.14 9.47
CA LYS A 25 -10.35 1.42 10.14
C LYS A 25 -11.49 2.17 9.45
N VAL A 26 -12.45 2.63 10.22
CA VAL A 26 -13.56 3.46 9.72
C VAL A 26 -13.46 4.81 10.39
N ALA A 27 -13.56 5.88 9.61
CA ALA A 27 -13.50 7.25 10.12
C ALA A 27 -14.61 8.12 9.54
N VAL A 28 -15.07 9.07 10.34
CA VAL A 28 -15.86 10.21 9.92
C VAL A 28 -14.88 11.38 9.73
N VAL A 29 -14.76 11.86 8.50
CA VAL A 29 -13.80 12.89 8.13
C VAL A 29 -14.56 14.11 7.60
N ALA A 30 -14.35 15.26 8.22
CA ALA A 30 -14.97 16.52 7.83
C ALA A 30 -14.38 17.08 6.53
N ALA A 31 -15.13 17.94 5.85
CA ALA A 31 -14.69 18.59 4.61
C ALA A 31 -13.40 19.42 4.78
N SER A 32 -13.05 19.81 6.00
CA SER A 32 -11.75 20.41 6.36
C SER A 32 -10.57 19.44 6.37
N GLY A 33 -10.79 18.13 6.18
CA GLY A 33 -9.77 17.08 6.29
C GLY A 33 -9.55 16.56 7.72
N ARG A 34 -10.21 17.15 8.70
CA ARG A 34 -10.12 16.75 10.11
C ARG A 34 -10.85 15.42 10.34
N ILE A 35 -10.16 14.47 10.95
CA ILE A 35 -10.77 13.22 11.43
C ILE A 35 -11.59 13.54 12.67
N VAL A 36 -12.93 13.44 12.56
CA VAL A 36 -13.86 13.75 13.66
C VAL A 36 -13.87 12.61 14.67
N ALA A 37 -13.97 11.38 14.17
CA ALA A 37 -13.88 10.17 14.96
C ALA A 37 -13.42 9.01 14.08
N HIS A 38 -12.87 8.00 14.71
CA HIS A 38 -12.51 6.74 14.03
C HIS A 38 -12.67 5.54 14.97
N ALA A 39 -12.77 4.37 14.38
CA ALA A 39 -12.74 3.10 15.08
C ALA A 39 -12.04 2.04 14.25
N THR A 40 -11.46 1.05 14.92
CA THR A 40 -10.76 -0.08 14.30
C THR A 40 -11.32 -1.38 14.86
N GLU A 41 -11.52 -2.37 14.00
CA GLU A 41 -11.90 -3.73 14.37
C GLU A 41 -10.88 -4.71 13.81
N PRO A 42 -10.52 -5.78 14.52
CA PRO A 42 -9.67 -6.82 13.97
C PRO A 42 -10.45 -7.74 13.03
N VAL A 43 -9.72 -8.38 12.12
CA VAL A 43 -10.19 -9.51 11.29
C VAL A 43 -9.20 -10.65 11.32
N THR A 44 -9.68 -11.85 11.09
CA THR A 44 -8.86 -13.06 11.12
C THR A 44 -8.01 -13.18 9.86
N LEU A 45 -6.71 -13.35 10.04
CA LEU A 45 -5.79 -13.75 8.97
C LEU A 45 -5.59 -15.27 9.04
N HIS A 46 -5.98 -15.98 7.99
CA HIS A 46 -5.78 -17.41 7.85
C HIS A 46 -4.50 -17.67 7.06
N LEU A 47 -3.44 -18.06 7.75
CA LEU A 47 -2.22 -18.55 7.12
C LEU A 47 -2.34 -20.06 6.91
N LEU A 48 -2.11 -20.51 5.68
CA LEU A 48 -2.30 -21.89 5.24
C LEU A 48 -0.98 -22.47 4.71
N ASP A 49 -0.90 -23.80 4.70
CA ASP A 49 0.23 -24.49 4.11
C ASP A 49 0.47 -24.11 2.63
N GLY A 50 1.70 -24.23 2.19
CA GLY A 50 2.08 -23.87 0.82
C GLY A 50 2.15 -22.37 0.55
N GLY A 51 2.14 -21.53 1.59
CA GLY A 51 2.21 -20.06 1.47
C GLY A 51 0.85 -19.42 1.21
N GLY A 52 -0.24 -20.09 1.62
CA GLY A 52 -1.59 -19.55 1.52
C GLY A 52 -1.88 -18.47 2.56
N ALA A 53 -2.61 -17.42 2.15
CA ALA A 53 -3.07 -16.35 3.02
C ALA A 53 -4.47 -15.89 2.59
N GLU A 54 -5.43 -16.05 3.47
CA GLU A 54 -6.84 -15.80 3.18
C GLU A 54 -7.52 -15.01 4.29
N GLN A 55 -8.58 -14.29 3.92
CA GLN A 55 -9.50 -13.61 4.84
C GLN A 55 -10.95 -13.80 4.41
N ASP A 56 -11.89 -13.77 5.37
CA ASP A 56 -13.31 -13.92 5.09
C ASP A 56 -13.92 -12.55 4.72
N PRO A 57 -14.47 -12.35 3.49
CA PRO A 57 -15.12 -11.11 3.10
C PRO A 57 -16.35 -10.75 3.95
N GLU A 58 -17.06 -11.73 4.51
CA GLU A 58 -18.19 -11.47 5.41
C GLU A 58 -17.70 -11.01 6.81
N GLU A 59 -16.55 -11.49 7.26
CA GLU A 59 -15.91 -10.95 8.47
C GLU A 59 -15.47 -9.50 8.26
N TRP A 60 -14.95 -9.14 7.06
CA TRP A 60 -14.63 -7.76 6.71
C TRP A 60 -15.84 -6.85 6.87
N TRP A 61 -16.98 -7.23 6.24
CA TRP A 61 -18.20 -6.44 6.30
C TRP A 61 -18.73 -6.32 7.74
N SER A 62 -18.75 -7.41 8.48
CA SER A 62 -19.16 -7.42 9.89
C SER A 62 -18.28 -6.52 10.77
N ALA A 63 -16.97 -6.51 10.54
CA ALA A 63 -16.03 -5.64 11.24
C ALA A 63 -16.23 -4.17 10.86
N ILE A 64 -16.45 -3.87 9.56
CA ILE A 64 -16.75 -2.52 9.08
C ILE A 64 -18.04 -1.99 9.72
N ARG A 65 -19.10 -2.80 9.81
CA ARG A 65 -20.36 -2.42 10.49
C ARG A 65 -20.12 -2.01 11.94
N ARG A 66 -19.36 -2.83 12.71
CA ARG A 66 -19.05 -2.51 14.11
C ARG A 66 -18.19 -1.25 14.23
N ALA A 67 -17.19 -1.09 13.38
CA ALA A 67 -16.36 0.10 13.38
C ALA A 67 -17.14 1.36 12.97
N ALA A 68 -18.03 1.27 11.97
CA ALA A 68 -18.89 2.38 11.54
C ALA A 68 -19.82 2.82 12.67
N ALA A 69 -20.50 1.88 13.33
CA ALA A 69 -21.39 2.18 14.45
C ALA A 69 -20.65 2.91 15.59
N ARG A 70 -19.39 2.50 15.90
CA ARG A 70 -18.57 3.16 16.93
C ARG A 70 -18.10 4.53 16.48
N ALA A 71 -17.61 4.67 15.24
CA ALA A 71 -17.14 5.94 14.72
C ALA A 71 -18.29 6.97 14.65
N MET A 72 -19.43 6.61 14.12
CA MET A 72 -20.63 7.45 14.06
C MET A 72 -21.13 7.84 15.46
N GLY A 73 -21.20 6.86 16.39
CA GLY A 73 -21.63 7.12 17.77
C GLY A 73 -20.70 8.06 18.53
N THR A 74 -19.39 8.04 18.22
CA THR A 74 -18.37 8.93 18.86
C THR A 74 -18.32 10.30 18.17
N ALA A 75 -18.55 10.36 16.87
CA ALA A 75 -18.41 11.59 16.08
C ALA A 75 -19.37 12.71 16.52
N GLY A 76 -20.55 12.34 17.03
CA GLY A 76 -21.61 13.32 17.32
C GLY A 76 -22.09 14.08 16.08
N VAL A 77 -21.79 13.55 14.88
CA VAL A 77 -22.19 14.10 13.59
C VAL A 77 -23.59 13.61 13.25
N HIS A 78 -24.45 14.52 12.80
CA HIS A 78 -25.77 14.11 12.33
C HIS A 78 -25.62 13.29 11.03
N PRO A 79 -26.32 12.15 10.88
CA PRO A 79 -26.21 11.36 9.65
C PRO A 79 -26.48 12.14 8.37
N GLY A 80 -27.34 13.17 8.41
CA GLY A 80 -27.61 14.09 7.30
C GLY A 80 -26.46 15.04 6.93
N ASP A 81 -25.38 15.11 7.72
CA ASP A 81 -24.16 15.84 7.36
C ASP A 81 -23.19 14.99 6.51
N LEU A 82 -23.47 13.67 6.36
CA LEU A 82 -22.71 12.82 5.47
C LEU A 82 -23.04 13.16 4.00
N VAL A 83 -21.99 13.38 3.20
CA VAL A 83 -22.09 13.74 1.78
C VAL A 83 -21.65 12.62 0.83
N GLY A 84 -21.09 11.55 1.35
CA GLY A 84 -20.65 10.39 0.57
C GLY A 84 -19.89 9.37 1.39
N VAL A 85 -19.58 8.25 0.73
CA VAL A 85 -18.79 7.14 1.26
C VAL A 85 -17.61 6.88 0.35
N GLY A 86 -16.41 6.64 0.93
CA GLY A 86 -15.22 6.27 0.19
C GLY A 86 -14.46 5.15 0.86
N CYS A 87 -13.89 4.24 0.04
CA CYS A 87 -13.14 3.09 0.52
C CYS A 87 -11.71 3.10 0.04
N THR A 88 -10.82 2.55 0.85
CA THR A 88 -9.52 2.06 0.45
C THR A 88 -9.33 0.68 1.07
N ALA A 89 -8.49 -0.15 0.46
CA ALA A 89 -8.24 -1.49 0.98
C ALA A 89 -6.81 -1.93 0.70
N GLN A 90 -6.36 -2.96 1.44
CA GLN A 90 -5.17 -3.73 1.06
C GLN A 90 -5.26 -4.09 -0.42
N TRP A 91 -4.19 -3.85 -1.15
CA TRP A 91 -4.15 -4.04 -2.58
C TRP A 91 -3.63 -5.42 -2.97
N SER A 92 -3.88 -5.84 -4.23
CA SER A 92 -3.44 -7.14 -4.75
C SER A 92 -4.14 -8.33 -4.07
N GLY A 93 -5.45 -8.18 -3.80
CA GLY A 93 -6.31 -9.26 -3.32
C GLY A 93 -7.25 -9.78 -4.39
N THR A 94 -7.94 -10.88 -4.12
CA THR A 94 -8.89 -11.49 -5.06
C THR A 94 -10.10 -12.04 -4.32
N VAL A 95 -11.27 -11.47 -4.60
CA VAL A 95 -12.57 -11.92 -4.12
C VAL A 95 -13.34 -12.51 -5.29
N ALA A 96 -13.69 -13.80 -5.22
CA ALA A 96 -14.53 -14.48 -6.19
C ALA A 96 -16.01 -14.31 -5.81
N VAL A 97 -16.81 -13.62 -6.64
CA VAL A 97 -18.23 -13.37 -6.37
C VAL A 97 -19.12 -14.05 -7.40
N ASP A 98 -20.32 -14.50 -6.95
CA ASP A 98 -21.38 -15.00 -7.84
C ASP A 98 -22.15 -13.86 -8.53
N ALA A 99 -23.17 -14.21 -9.31
CA ALA A 99 -24.00 -13.25 -10.04
C ALA A 99 -24.81 -12.33 -9.12
N GLU A 100 -25.05 -12.75 -7.88
CA GLU A 100 -25.74 -11.98 -6.84
C GLU A 100 -24.76 -11.16 -5.97
N GLY A 101 -23.46 -11.17 -6.31
CA GLY A 101 -22.42 -10.40 -5.59
C GLY A 101 -21.95 -11.04 -4.28
N ARG A 102 -22.31 -12.29 -4.00
CA ARG A 102 -21.89 -13.00 -2.78
C ARG A 102 -20.52 -13.63 -2.96
N ALA A 103 -19.66 -13.50 -1.98
CA ALA A 103 -18.36 -14.16 -1.98
C ALA A 103 -18.52 -15.69 -1.94
N LEU A 104 -17.85 -16.40 -2.84
CA LEU A 104 -17.95 -17.86 -2.99
C LEU A 104 -16.95 -18.62 -2.12
N MET A 105 -15.92 -17.94 -1.65
CA MET A 105 -14.85 -18.46 -0.79
C MET A 105 -14.18 -17.32 -0.05
N ARG A 106 -13.27 -17.64 0.87
CA ARG A 106 -12.40 -16.61 1.45
C ARG A 106 -11.60 -15.91 0.35
N ALA A 107 -11.40 -14.61 0.53
CA ALA A 107 -10.55 -13.82 -0.35
C ALA A 107 -9.09 -14.29 -0.24
N VAL A 108 -8.45 -14.46 -1.37
CA VAL A 108 -7.01 -14.67 -1.47
C VAL A 108 -6.35 -13.29 -1.41
N ILE A 109 -5.45 -13.05 -0.43
CA ILE A 109 -4.88 -11.71 -0.22
C ILE A 109 -3.43 -11.62 -0.70
N TRP A 110 -2.88 -10.41 -0.78
CA TRP A 110 -1.56 -10.05 -1.30
C TRP A 110 -0.38 -10.88 -0.76
N MET A 111 -0.53 -11.54 0.39
CA MET A 111 0.50 -12.40 0.99
C MET A 111 0.52 -13.81 0.37
N ASP A 112 -0.56 -14.23 -0.29
CA ASP A 112 -0.73 -15.59 -0.81
C ASP A 112 0.20 -15.84 -2.00
N SER A 113 0.95 -16.92 -1.93
CA SER A 113 1.91 -17.30 -2.96
C SER A 113 1.59 -18.63 -3.68
N ARG A 114 0.40 -19.22 -3.41
CA ARG A 114 0.02 -20.54 -3.98
C ARG A 114 -0.11 -20.53 -5.50
N GLY A 115 -0.34 -19.33 -6.09
CA GLY A 115 -0.38 -19.13 -7.54
C GLY A 115 0.98 -19.14 -8.25
N ASN A 116 2.10 -19.33 -7.53
CA ASN A 116 3.44 -19.22 -8.09
C ASN A 116 3.73 -20.20 -9.25
N GLY A 117 3.25 -21.44 -9.15
CA GLY A 117 3.42 -22.45 -10.20
C GLY A 117 2.69 -22.06 -11.49
N GLU A 118 1.49 -21.50 -11.35
CA GLU A 118 0.65 -21.07 -12.46
C GLU A 118 1.26 -19.88 -13.19
N ILE A 119 1.63 -18.85 -12.44
CA ILE A 119 2.19 -17.63 -13.05
C ILE A 119 3.55 -17.89 -13.71
N ARG A 120 4.40 -18.76 -13.14
CA ARG A 120 5.65 -19.17 -13.77
C ARG A 120 5.43 -19.88 -15.11
N ARG A 121 4.39 -20.73 -15.23
CA ARG A 121 4.01 -21.36 -16.51
C ARG A 121 3.54 -20.32 -17.52
N VAL A 122 2.72 -19.37 -17.11
CA VAL A 122 2.21 -18.30 -17.97
C VAL A 122 3.32 -17.35 -18.41
N ALA A 123 4.16 -16.91 -17.46
CA ALA A 123 5.23 -15.96 -17.74
C ALA A 123 6.40 -16.56 -18.52
N GLY A 124 6.64 -17.85 -18.36
CA GLY A 124 7.74 -18.58 -19.00
C GLY A 124 7.52 -18.88 -20.49
N GLY A 125 8.58 -19.38 -21.11
CA GLY A 125 8.65 -19.81 -22.51
C GLY A 125 9.77 -20.82 -22.75
N SER A 126 10.10 -21.07 -24.00
CA SER A 126 11.23 -21.95 -24.38
C SER A 126 12.59 -21.36 -24.00
N VAL A 127 12.70 -20.05 -23.95
CA VAL A 127 13.86 -19.30 -23.43
C VAL A 127 13.37 -18.40 -22.30
N ASN A 128 14.10 -18.40 -21.19
CA ASN A 128 13.72 -17.59 -20.03
C ASN A 128 14.87 -16.69 -19.58
N VAL A 129 14.54 -15.43 -19.33
CA VAL A 129 15.41 -14.44 -18.69
C VAL A 129 14.73 -14.01 -17.39
N LEU A 130 15.40 -14.19 -16.24
CA LEU A 130 14.84 -13.95 -14.91
C LEU A 130 13.51 -14.69 -14.65
N GLY A 131 13.28 -15.84 -15.32
CA GLY A 131 12.06 -16.63 -15.19
C GLY A 131 10.94 -16.26 -16.17
N TYR A 132 11.11 -15.26 -17.01
CA TYR A 132 10.14 -14.82 -18.02
C TYR A 132 10.61 -15.15 -19.44
N ASP A 133 9.66 -15.45 -20.35
CA ASP A 133 9.89 -15.31 -21.78
C ASP A 133 10.19 -13.83 -22.10
N PRO A 134 11.30 -13.50 -22.78
CA PRO A 134 11.69 -12.12 -23.03
C PRO A 134 10.66 -11.31 -23.82
N ARG A 135 9.91 -11.95 -24.73
CA ARG A 135 8.88 -11.27 -25.53
C ARG A 135 7.67 -10.92 -24.66
N LYS A 136 7.28 -11.84 -23.77
CA LYS A 136 6.19 -11.60 -22.82
C LYS A 136 6.56 -10.51 -21.83
N LEU A 137 7.76 -10.57 -21.24
CA LEU A 137 8.24 -9.56 -20.31
C LEU A 137 8.25 -8.17 -20.96
N MET A 138 8.80 -8.06 -22.19
CA MET A 138 8.84 -6.79 -22.92
C MET A 138 7.43 -6.22 -23.12
N ARG A 139 6.46 -7.06 -23.54
CA ARG A 139 5.09 -6.59 -23.73
C ARG A 139 4.45 -6.16 -22.40
N TRP A 140 4.58 -6.96 -21.34
CA TRP A 140 4.06 -6.56 -20.04
C TRP A 140 4.59 -5.19 -19.62
N VAL A 141 5.91 -5.00 -19.62
CA VAL A 141 6.52 -3.72 -19.26
C VAL A 141 6.03 -2.58 -20.15
N GLN A 142 5.93 -2.80 -21.46
CA GLN A 142 5.45 -1.76 -22.39
C GLN A 142 3.98 -1.39 -22.18
N VAL A 143 3.13 -2.37 -21.95
CA VAL A 143 1.68 -2.20 -21.89
C VAL A 143 1.23 -1.80 -20.49
N THR A 144 1.60 -2.54 -19.47
CA THR A 144 1.10 -2.34 -18.10
C THR A 144 1.99 -1.42 -17.25
N GLY A 145 3.30 -1.35 -17.52
CA GLY A 145 4.30 -0.65 -16.69
C GLY A 145 5.15 -1.57 -15.83
N GLY A 146 4.78 -2.85 -15.71
CA GLY A 146 5.49 -3.87 -14.97
C GLY A 146 5.17 -5.24 -15.52
N ALA A 147 5.35 -6.28 -14.71
CA ALA A 147 5.00 -7.67 -15.04
C ALA A 147 4.55 -8.39 -13.75
N PRO A 148 3.70 -9.42 -13.85
CA PRO A 148 3.27 -10.17 -12.68
C PRO A 148 4.46 -10.80 -11.95
N GLY A 149 4.47 -10.69 -10.64
CA GLY A 149 5.50 -11.27 -9.79
C GLY A 149 5.49 -12.80 -9.85
N LEU A 150 6.67 -13.43 -10.04
CA LEU A 150 6.78 -14.88 -10.08
C LEU A 150 6.59 -15.55 -8.71
N SER A 151 6.43 -14.77 -7.68
CA SER A 151 6.05 -15.22 -6.33
C SER A 151 4.61 -15.71 -6.24
N GLY A 152 3.74 -15.31 -7.19
CA GLY A 152 2.33 -15.70 -7.22
C GLY A 152 1.41 -14.85 -6.34
N LYS A 153 1.87 -13.68 -5.89
CA LYS A 153 1.16 -12.79 -4.96
C LYS A 153 0.23 -11.78 -5.65
N ASP A 154 0.13 -11.82 -6.96
CA ASP A 154 -0.70 -10.90 -7.74
C ASP A 154 -2.06 -11.53 -8.09
N PRO A 155 -3.13 -10.75 -8.29
CA PRO A 155 -4.46 -11.27 -8.59
C PRO A 155 -4.53 -12.19 -9.80
N VAL A 156 -3.73 -11.94 -10.84
CA VAL A 156 -3.65 -12.86 -11.98
C VAL A 156 -3.24 -14.26 -11.52
N ALA A 157 -2.27 -14.39 -10.63
CA ALA A 157 -1.83 -15.67 -10.09
C ALA A 157 -2.88 -16.29 -9.15
N HIS A 158 -3.56 -15.48 -8.36
CA HIS A 158 -4.67 -15.91 -7.49
C HIS A 158 -5.83 -16.50 -8.32
N ILE A 159 -6.25 -15.82 -9.38
CA ILE A 159 -7.32 -16.32 -10.27
C ILE A 159 -6.92 -17.65 -10.93
N LEU A 160 -5.68 -17.76 -11.38
CA LEU A 160 -5.15 -19.00 -11.97
C LEU A 160 -5.11 -20.14 -10.94
N PHE A 161 -4.70 -19.84 -9.71
CA PHE A 161 -4.73 -20.78 -8.59
C PHE A 161 -6.17 -21.23 -8.28
N ILE A 162 -7.12 -20.29 -8.15
CA ILE A 162 -8.54 -20.62 -7.92
C ILE A 162 -9.08 -21.51 -9.03
N ARG A 163 -8.77 -21.21 -10.28
CA ARG A 163 -9.20 -22.03 -11.43
C ARG A 163 -8.69 -23.47 -11.34
N GLN A 164 -7.46 -23.66 -10.87
CA GLN A 164 -6.85 -25.00 -10.77
C GLN A 164 -7.28 -25.74 -9.51
N ALA A 165 -7.23 -25.08 -8.35
CA ALA A 165 -7.44 -25.70 -7.06
C ALA A 165 -8.93 -25.82 -6.69
N PHE A 166 -9.77 -24.89 -7.18
CA PHE A 166 -11.19 -24.79 -6.85
C PHE A 166 -12.06 -24.63 -8.12
N PRO A 167 -12.06 -25.61 -9.05
CA PRO A 167 -12.73 -25.50 -10.35
C PRO A 167 -14.24 -25.22 -10.22
N ASP A 168 -14.90 -25.77 -9.19
CA ASP A 168 -16.33 -25.52 -8.94
C ASP A 168 -16.60 -24.08 -8.49
N VAL A 169 -15.71 -23.48 -7.68
CA VAL A 169 -15.77 -22.07 -7.33
C VAL A 169 -15.56 -21.23 -8.58
N TYR A 170 -14.50 -21.52 -9.35
CA TYR A 170 -14.22 -20.81 -10.59
C TYR A 170 -15.40 -20.85 -11.58
N ALA A 171 -16.04 -22.00 -11.73
CA ALA A 171 -17.19 -22.16 -12.63
C ALA A 171 -18.39 -21.28 -12.22
N ARG A 172 -18.62 -21.12 -10.91
CA ARG A 172 -19.70 -20.32 -10.34
C ARG A 172 -19.37 -18.84 -10.23
N THR A 173 -18.09 -18.46 -10.34
CA THR A 173 -17.65 -17.07 -10.22
C THR A 173 -18.17 -16.26 -11.40
N ALA A 174 -18.96 -15.25 -11.14
CA ALA A 174 -19.36 -14.26 -12.13
C ALA A 174 -18.26 -13.22 -12.35
N THR A 175 -17.62 -12.74 -11.25
CA THR A 175 -16.57 -11.71 -11.34
C THR A 175 -15.52 -11.90 -10.24
N PHE A 176 -14.26 -11.61 -10.58
CA PHE A 176 -13.15 -11.48 -9.61
C PHE A 176 -12.91 -10.01 -9.33
N LEU A 177 -12.92 -9.63 -8.06
CA LEU A 177 -12.77 -8.24 -7.60
C LEU A 177 -11.56 -8.08 -6.69
N GLU A 178 -10.96 -6.90 -6.73
CA GLU A 178 -10.07 -6.44 -5.67
C GLU A 178 -10.88 -6.21 -4.36
N PRO A 179 -10.24 -6.26 -3.19
CA PRO A 179 -10.94 -6.01 -1.92
C PRO A 179 -11.71 -4.69 -1.90
N VAL A 180 -11.14 -3.61 -2.45
CA VAL A 180 -11.80 -2.30 -2.50
C VAL A 180 -13.01 -2.30 -3.42
N ASP A 181 -12.94 -2.98 -4.55
CA ASP A 181 -14.06 -3.07 -5.51
C ASP A 181 -15.19 -3.96 -4.94
N TYR A 182 -14.83 -4.98 -4.14
CA TYR A 182 -15.82 -5.76 -3.38
C TYR A 182 -16.53 -4.90 -2.32
N LEU A 183 -15.84 -3.98 -1.64
CA LEU A 183 -16.50 -3.05 -0.72
C LEU A 183 -17.47 -2.12 -1.45
N ASN A 184 -17.09 -1.63 -2.63
CA ASN A 184 -17.99 -0.83 -3.46
C ASN A 184 -19.23 -1.62 -3.89
N LEU A 185 -19.06 -2.89 -4.29
CA LEU A 185 -20.18 -3.79 -4.58
C LEU A 185 -21.12 -3.95 -3.38
N ARG A 186 -20.58 -4.15 -2.16
CA ARG A 186 -21.38 -4.29 -0.94
C ARG A 186 -22.14 -3.01 -0.60
N LEU A 187 -21.60 -1.85 -0.93
CA LEU A 187 -22.25 -0.56 -0.68
C LEU A 187 -23.34 -0.25 -1.70
N THR A 188 -23.15 -0.62 -2.97
CA THR A 188 -23.96 -0.09 -4.09
C THR A 188 -24.69 -1.15 -4.91
N GLY A 189 -24.29 -2.41 -4.81
CA GLY A 189 -24.71 -3.47 -5.73
C GLY A 189 -24.08 -3.41 -7.12
N ALA A 190 -23.23 -2.40 -7.40
CA ALA A 190 -22.58 -2.23 -8.70
C ALA A 190 -21.23 -2.96 -8.77
N VAL A 191 -20.96 -3.58 -9.93
CA VAL A 191 -19.70 -4.28 -10.22
C VAL A 191 -18.87 -3.41 -11.16
N SER A 192 -17.78 -2.84 -10.65
CA SER A 192 -16.79 -2.07 -11.43
C SER A 192 -15.44 -2.08 -10.72
N ALA A 193 -14.38 -1.71 -11.43
CA ALA A 193 -13.06 -1.47 -10.87
C ALA A 193 -12.47 -0.18 -11.42
N SER A 194 -11.70 0.54 -10.62
CA SER A 194 -10.95 1.70 -11.11
C SER A 194 -9.66 1.27 -11.83
N TYR A 195 -9.11 2.17 -12.66
CA TYR A 195 -7.87 1.90 -13.40
C TYR A 195 -6.69 1.53 -12.49
N ASP A 196 -6.65 2.11 -11.31
CA ASP A 196 -5.62 1.87 -10.31
C ASP A 196 -5.85 0.59 -9.51
N SER A 197 -7.10 0.29 -9.11
CA SER A 197 -7.40 -0.94 -8.36
C SER A 197 -7.03 -2.19 -9.16
N ILE A 198 -7.40 -2.22 -10.45
CA ILE A 198 -7.18 -3.37 -11.33
C ILE A 198 -5.73 -3.54 -11.80
N ALA A 199 -4.87 -2.54 -11.59
CA ALA A 199 -3.52 -2.51 -12.19
C ALA A 199 -2.66 -3.73 -11.82
N ALA A 200 -2.80 -4.26 -10.59
CA ALA A 200 -2.07 -5.45 -10.12
C ALA A 200 -2.49 -6.77 -10.82
N HIS A 201 -3.55 -6.75 -11.63
CA HIS A 201 -3.90 -7.91 -12.46
C HIS A 201 -2.96 -8.07 -13.67
N TRP A 202 -2.18 -7.06 -14.02
CA TRP A 202 -1.19 -7.06 -15.12
C TRP A 202 -1.77 -7.42 -16.49
N VAL A 203 -3.03 -7.07 -16.74
CA VAL A 203 -3.73 -7.35 -17.99
C VAL A 203 -4.35 -6.11 -18.63
N THR A 204 -4.06 -4.91 -18.08
CA THR A 204 -4.56 -3.64 -18.60
C THR A 204 -3.54 -2.92 -19.47
N ASP A 205 -4.02 -2.21 -20.49
CA ASP A 205 -3.21 -1.29 -21.31
C ASP A 205 -3.15 0.08 -20.64
N ASN A 206 -2.05 0.35 -19.98
CA ASN A 206 -1.81 1.57 -19.21
C ASN A 206 -0.99 2.61 -20.00
N ARG A 207 -0.85 2.44 -21.33
CA ARG A 207 -0.06 3.38 -22.16
C ARG A 207 -0.73 4.74 -22.30
N SER A 208 -2.06 4.76 -22.27
CA SER A 208 -2.84 6.00 -22.22
C SER A 208 -3.66 6.00 -20.94
N ILE A 209 -3.31 6.88 -20.01
CA ILE A 209 -3.95 6.92 -18.69
C ILE A 209 -5.41 7.39 -18.74
N ASP A 210 -5.79 8.09 -19.80
CA ASP A 210 -7.16 8.59 -19.99
C ASP A 210 -8.08 7.55 -20.65
N ALA A 211 -7.53 6.40 -21.09
CA ALA A 211 -8.24 5.37 -21.83
C ALA A 211 -7.70 3.96 -21.49
N VAL A 212 -7.61 3.64 -20.20
CA VAL A 212 -7.17 2.32 -19.72
C VAL A 212 -8.24 1.28 -20.06
N GLY A 213 -7.81 0.17 -20.63
CA GLY A 213 -8.68 -0.96 -20.95
C GLY A 213 -7.91 -2.28 -20.84
N TYR A 214 -8.60 -3.41 -20.99
CA TYR A 214 -7.95 -4.71 -20.98
C TYR A 214 -7.21 -4.97 -22.30
N ASP A 215 -5.95 -5.46 -22.21
CA ASP A 215 -5.16 -5.86 -23.39
C ASP A 215 -5.50 -7.30 -23.80
N ALA A 216 -6.06 -7.46 -24.99
CA ALA A 216 -6.49 -8.77 -25.50
C ALA A 216 -5.36 -9.81 -25.54
N LYS A 217 -4.11 -9.38 -25.79
CA LYS A 217 -2.97 -10.31 -25.86
C LYS A 217 -2.51 -10.76 -24.48
N LEU A 218 -2.58 -9.87 -23.48
CA LEU A 218 -2.28 -10.24 -22.10
C LEU A 218 -3.36 -11.16 -21.53
N LEU A 219 -4.64 -10.93 -21.85
CA LEU A 219 -5.72 -11.85 -21.51
C LEU A 219 -5.51 -13.24 -22.16
N GLU A 220 -5.15 -13.28 -23.45
CA GLU A 220 -4.85 -14.53 -24.15
C GLU A 220 -3.70 -15.29 -23.47
N TRP A 221 -2.59 -14.62 -23.14
CA TRP A 221 -1.43 -15.26 -22.53
C TRP A 221 -1.67 -15.75 -21.10
N THR A 222 -2.41 -14.98 -20.31
CA THR A 222 -2.78 -15.37 -18.94
C THR A 222 -3.91 -16.40 -18.93
N GLY A 223 -4.70 -16.45 -20.02
CA GLY A 223 -5.90 -17.28 -20.10
C GLY A 223 -7.00 -16.82 -19.15
N LEU A 224 -6.98 -15.53 -18.74
CA LEU A 224 -8.06 -14.95 -17.97
C LEU A 224 -9.28 -14.70 -18.88
N ASP A 225 -10.44 -15.05 -18.36
CA ASP A 225 -11.71 -14.80 -19.04
C ASP A 225 -12.15 -13.34 -18.80
N ARG A 226 -12.20 -12.52 -19.88
CA ARG A 226 -12.66 -11.13 -19.80
C ARG A 226 -14.07 -11.02 -19.18
N GLY A 227 -14.93 -11.99 -19.42
CA GLY A 227 -16.29 -12.03 -18.89
C GLY A 227 -16.36 -12.19 -17.37
N ARG A 228 -15.24 -12.52 -16.73
CA ARG A 228 -15.12 -12.65 -15.26
C ARG A 228 -14.29 -11.54 -14.62
N LEU A 229 -13.97 -10.48 -15.37
CA LEU A 229 -13.31 -9.28 -14.89
C LEU A 229 -14.27 -8.10 -14.92
N PRO A 230 -14.22 -7.18 -13.94
CA PRO A 230 -15.13 -6.05 -13.85
C PRO A 230 -14.96 -5.07 -15.02
N ASP A 231 -15.97 -4.27 -15.29
CA ASP A 231 -15.83 -3.13 -16.18
C ASP A 231 -15.00 -2.03 -15.51
N LEU A 232 -14.18 -1.33 -16.33
CA LEU A 232 -13.25 -0.34 -15.84
C LEU A 232 -13.83 1.06 -15.89
N VAL A 233 -13.62 1.81 -14.82
CA VAL A 233 -14.02 3.22 -14.70
C VAL A 233 -12.81 4.08 -14.29
N PRO A 234 -12.78 5.37 -14.65
CA PRO A 234 -11.74 6.28 -14.21
C PRO A 234 -11.69 6.39 -12.67
N PRO A 235 -10.49 6.60 -12.06
CA PRO A 235 -10.37 6.90 -10.64
C PRO A 235 -11.20 8.14 -10.26
N GLY A 236 -11.84 8.10 -9.09
CA GLY A 236 -12.70 9.18 -8.60
C GLY A 236 -14.10 9.22 -9.23
N SER A 237 -14.49 8.19 -10.00
CA SER A 237 -15.88 8.09 -10.50
C SER A 237 -16.86 7.77 -9.38
N ILE A 238 -18.10 8.26 -9.46
CA ILE A 238 -19.19 7.79 -8.63
C ILE A 238 -19.66 6.47 -9.23
N VAL A 239 -19.61 5.38 -8.44
CA VAL A 239 -19.94 4.01 -8.89
C VAL A 239 -21.35 3.59 -8.54
N GLY A 240 -22.04 4.38 -7.76
CA GLY A 240 -23.42 4.14 -7.34
C GLY A 240 -23.76 4.93 -6.09
N GLU A 241 -24.89 4.56 -5.50
CA GLU A 241 -25.37 5.12 -4.25
C GLU A 241 -25.50 4.02 -3.20
N VAL A 242 -25.35 4.39 -1.93
CA VAL A 242 -25.55 3.47 -0.80
C VAL A 242 -26.97 2.89 -0.85
N THR A 243 -27.06 1.57 -0.92
CA THR A 243 -28.36 0.86 -0.92
C THR A 243 -29.05 0.93 0.44
N ASP A 244 -30.35 0.65 0.49
CA ASP A 244 -31.12 0.56 1.75
C ASP A 244 -30.51 -0.48 2.71
N GLU A 245 -30.01 -1.62 2.20
CA GLU A 245 -29.37 -2.68 2.97
C GLU A 245 -28.06 -2.18 3.59
N ALA A 246 -27.17 -1.60 2.78
CA ALA A 246 -25.91 -1.05 3.26
C ALA A 246 -26.11 0.11 4.23
N ALA A 247 -27.12 0.96 3.99
CA ALA A 247 -27.51 2.05 4.87
C ALA A 247 -27.93 1.56 6.25
N ALA A 248 -28.80 0.52 6.29
CA ALA A 248 -29.23 -0.11 7.54
C ALA A 248 -28.06 -0.77 8.28
N ASP A 249 -27.16 -1.42 7.53
CA ASP A 249 -25.97 -2.08 8.08
C ASP A 249 -24.98 -1.10 8.73
N LEU A 250 -24.77 0.06 8.12
CA LEU A 250 -23.77 1.04 8.56
C LEU A 250 -24.35 2.15 9.45
N GLY A 251 -25.67 2.23 9.57
CA GLY A 251 -26.35 3.29 10.32
C GLY A 251 -26.20 4.68 9.67
N ILE A 252 -26.20 4.75 8.34
CA ILE A 252 -26.05 5.98 7.55
C ILE A 252 -27.24 6.13 6.58
N PRO A 253 -27.47 7.32 5.99
CA PRO A 253 -28.53 7.49 5.00
C PRO A 253 -28.30 6.64 3.73
N ALA A 254 -29.36 6.09 3.18
CA ALA A 254 -29.38 5.55 1.82
C ALA A 254 -29.26 6.67 0.79
N GLY A 255 -28.83 6.34 -0.43
CA GLY A 255 -28.68 7.31 -1.52
C GLY A 255 -27.42 8.19 -1.44
N LEU A 256 -26.54 7.98 -0.46
CA LEU A 256 -25.25 8.68 -0.44
C LEU A 256 -24.38 8.18 -1.60
N PRO A 257 -23.72 9.10 -2.35
CA PRO A 257 -22.82 8.70 -3.42
C PRO A 257 -21.62 7.91 -2.88
N VAL A 258 -21.27 6.85 -3.58
CA VAL A 258 -20.07 6.04 -3.34
C VAL A 258 -19.09 6.30 -4.47
N VAL A 259 -17.89 6.75 -4.11
CA VAL A 259 -16.79 7.01 -5.07
C VAL A 259 -15.94 5.76 -5.23
N THR A 260 -15.38 5.53 -6.43
CA THR A 260 -14.39 4.46 -6.61
C THR A 260 -13.38 4.49 -5.48
N GLY A 261 -13.17 3.35 -4.87
CA GLY A 261 -12.07 3.21 -3.94
C GLY A 261 -10.72 3.12 -4.66
N THR A 262 -9.67 2.98 -3.88
CA THR A 262 -8.30 2.85 -4.36
C THR A 262 -7.51 1.93 -3.43
N GLY A 263 -6.39 1.37 -3.89
CA GLY A 263 -5.49 0.63 -3.01
C GLY A 263 -4.86 1.54 -1.93
N ASP A 264 -4.44 0.95 -0.82
CA ASP A 264 -3.88 1.64 0.34
C ASP A 264 -2.66 2.52 0.00
N VAL A 265 -1.76 2.04 -0.88
CA VAL A 265 -0.60 2.82 -1.38
C VAL A 265 -1.04 4.11 -2.07
N HIS A 266 -2.10 4.04 -2.88
CA HIS A 266 -2.67 5.19 -3.59
C HIS A 266 -3.35 6.16 -2.63
N SER A 267 -4.11 5.62 -1.67
CA SER A 267 -4.81 6.42 -0.67
C SER A 267 -3.84 7.19 0.22
N ALA A 268 -2.70 6.59 0.58
CA ALA A 268 -1.65 7.23 1.38
C ALA A 268 -1.14 8.53 0.75
N VAL A 269 -1.13 8.66 -0.59
CA VAL A 269 -0.73 9.89 -1.29
C VAL A 269 -1.67 11.05 -0.93
N PHE A 270 -2.99 10.80 -0.96
CA PHE A 270 -3.97 11.82 -0.58
C PHE A 270 -3.91 12.11 0.92
N GLY A 271 -3.85 11.07 1.75
CA GLY A 271 -3.84 11.20 3.19
C GLY A 271 -2.56 11.78 3.78
N SER A 272 -1.49 11.82 3.01
CA SER A 272 -0.23 12.51 3.35
C SER A 272 -0.16 13.95 2.82
N GLY A 273 -1.12 14.36 1.98
CA GLY A 273 -1.09 15.65 1.29
C GLY A 273 -0.13 15.71 0.11
N ALA A 274 0.51 14.61 -0.27
CA ALA A 274 1.51 14.56 -1.35
C ALA A 274 0.86 14.45 -2.74
N VAL A 275 -0.21 15.19 -3.01
CA VAL A 275 -1.05 15.04 -4.22
C VAL A 275 -0.51 15.72 -5.47
N ALA A 276 0.40 16.69 -5.33
CA ALA A 276 1.01 17.36 -6.48
C ALA A 276 1.99 16.42 -7.21
N ASP A 277 2.22 16.70 -8.51
CA ASP A 277 3.23 15.94 -9.27
C ASP A 277 4.60 16.05 -8.58
N PHE A 278 5.26 14.92 -8.34
CA PHE A 278 6.55 14.78 -7.66
C PHE A 278 6.55 15.13 -6.15
N ALA A 279 5.42 15.53 -5.57
CA ALA A 279 5.29 15.47 -4.13
C ALA A 279 5.24 14.01 -3.70
N THR A 280 6.01 13.64 -2.69
CA THR A 280 6.14 12.25 -2.27
C THR A 280 5.92 12.06 -0.78
N HIS A 281 5.52 10.85 -0.43
CA HIS A 281 5.48 10.41 0.96
C HIS A 281 6.37 9.17 1.14
N LEU A 282 6.91 9.05 2.35
CA LEU A 282 7.51 7.84 2.87
C LEU A 282 6.49 7.18 3.80
N TYR A 283 6.13 5.94 3.52
CA TYR A 283 5.30 5.14 4.41
C TYR A 283 6.18 4.11 5.11
N ILE A 284 6.04 3.99 6.43
CA ILE A 284 6.64 2.91 7.21
C ILE A 284 5.57 2.23 8.06
N GLY A 285 5.17 1.06 7.61
CA GLY A 285 4.38 0.07 8.31
C GLY A 285 5.21 -1.19 8.56
N THR A 286 4.64 -2.37 8.35
CA THR A 286 5.36 -3.65 8.31
C THR A 286 6.42 -3.64 7.21
N SER A 287 6.02 -3.23 6.01
CA SER A 287 6.85 -2.88 4.84
C SER A 287 7.01 -1.35 4.73
N SER A 288 7.66 -0.85 3.67
CA SER A 288 7.73 0.57 3.38
C SER A 288 7.79 0.86 1.88
N TRP A 289 7.46 2.11 1.50
CA TRP A 289 7.57 2.61 0.13
C TRP A 289 7.77 4.12 0.10
N ILE A 290 8.24 4.62 -1.03
CA ILE A 290 8.30 6.06 -1.34
C ILE A 290 7.47 6.30 -2.59
N SER A 291 6.30 6.90 -2.46
CA SER A 291 5.36 7.04 -3.55
C SER A 291 4.84 8.47 -3.71
N GLY A 292 4.39 8.78 -4.93
CA GLY A 292 3.83 10.07 -5.31
C GLY A 292 3.39 10.07 -6.77
N HIS A 293 2.70 11.11 -7.18
CA HIS A 293 2.19 11.23 -8.54
C HIS A 293 3.26 11.69 -9.53
N VAL A 294 3.23 11.11 -10.74
CA VAL A 294 4.05 11.53 -11.88
C VAL A 294 3.21 11.63 -13.17
N PRO A 295 3.55 12.54 -14.09
CA PRO A 295 2.78 12.74 -15.32
C PRO A 295 3.17 11.78 -16.47
N PHE A 296 3.96 10.75 -16.20
CA PHE A 296 4.50 9.86 -17.21
C PHE A 296 4.46 8.39 -16.81
N LYS A 297 4.34 7.52 -17.81
CA LYS A 297 4.53 6.08 -17.69
C LYS A 297 6.00 5.73 -17.94
N LYS A 298 6.64 5.09 -16.97
CA LYS A 298 8.05 4.66 -17.07
C LYS A 298 8.26 3.41 -16.23
N THR A 299 9.26 2.61 -16.59
CA THR A 299 9.72 1.45 -15.81
C THR A 299 11.24 1.48 -15.74
N ALA A 300 11.79 1.25 -14.57
CA ALA A 300 13.23 1.11 -14.30
C ALA A 300 13.51 -0.32 -13.77
N PRO A 301 13.66 -1.32 -14.66
CA PRO A 301 13.76 -2.72 -14.25
C PRO A 301 14.94 -3.02 -13.33
N THR A 302 16.04 -2.25 -13.45
CA THR A 302 17.24 -2.46 -12.65
C THR A 302 17.10 -2.05 -11.19
N SER A 303 16.09 -1.24 -10.87
CA SER A 303 15.79 -0.78 -9.52
C SER A 303 14.40 -1.20 -9.04
N ASN A 304 13.68 -1.96 -9.87
CA ASN A 304 12.30 -2.39 -9.58
C ASN A 304 11.39 -1.24 -9.16
N VAL A 305 11.52 -0.10 -9.88
CA VAL A 305 10.67 1.09 -9.73
C VAL A 305 9.89 1.29 -11.02
N ALA A 306 8.59 1.46 -10.92
CA ALA A 306 7.72 1.67 -12.07
C ALA A 306 6.70 2.78 -11.81
N SER A 307 6.02 3.24 -12.86
CA SER A 307 4.81 4.04 -12.72
C SER A 307 3.61 3.27 -13.26
N ILE A 308 2.57 3.19 -12.45
CA ILE A 308 1.30 2.49 -12.69
C ILE A 308 0.15 3.50 -12.63
N PRO A 309 -1.06 3.19 -13.14
CA PRO A 309 -2.21 4.08 -12.98
C PRO A 309 -2.39 4.53 -11.53
N ALA A 310 -2.61 5.81 -11.31
CA ALA A 310 -2.81 6.38 -9.98
C ALA A 310 -4.31 6.46 -9.63
N GLY A 311 -4.63 6.53 -8.32
CA GLY A 311 -5.96 6.89 -7.82
C GLY A 311 -6.38 8.34 -8.15
N ARG A 312 -5.50 9.10 -8.77
CA ARG A 312 -5.75 10.42 -9.35
C ARG A 312 -5.88 10.33 -10.87
N ALA A 313 -7.02 10.79 -11.42
CA ALA A 313 -7.25 10.79 -12.86
C ALA A 313 -6.12 11.52 -13.64
N GLY A 314 -5.72 10.97 -14.77
CA GLY A 314 -4.70 11.54 -15.65
C GLY A 314 -3.27 11.49 -15.11
N ARG A 315 -2.99 10.67 -14.07
CA ARG A 315 -1.65 10.54 -13.49
C ARG A 315 -1.28 9.08 -13.26
N TYR A 316 0.03 8.89 -13.12
CA TYR A 316 0.62 7.63 -12.68
C TYR A 316 1.17 7.78 -11.25
N LEU A 317 1.24 6.67 -10.56
CA LEU A 317 1.82 6.53 -9.23
C LEU A 317 3.21 5.89 -9.35
N ILE A 318 4.20 6.41 -8.64
CA ILE A 318 5.48 5.71 -8.44
C ILE A 318 5.20 4.47 -7.59
N ALA A 319 5.50 3.30 -8.12
CA ALA A 319 5.36 2.02 -7.46
C ALA A 319 6.74 1.41 -7.19
N ASP A 320 7.00 1.21 -5.93
CA ASP A 320 8.15 0.54 -5.36
C ASP A 320 7.73 -0.05 -4.00
N GLU A 321 8.55 -0.92 -3.43
CA GLU A 321 8.26 -1.47 -2.10
C GLU A 321 9.51 -2.10 -1.49
N HIS A 322 9.72 -1.85 -0.19
CA HIS A 322 10.58 -2.66 0.66
C HIS A 322 9.81 -3.81 1.28
N GLU A 323 10.40 -5.00 1.30
CA GLU A 323 9.76 -6.19 1.88
C GLU A 323 9.60 -6.07 3.40
N THR A 324 10.55 -5.46 4.10
CA THR A 324 10.52 -5.30 5.57
C THR A 324 11.03 -3.93 6.00
N ALA A 325 10.30 -3.31 6.94
CA ALA A 325 10.68 -2.05 7.57
C ALA A 325 10.34 -2.06 9.07
N GLY A 326 9.15 -1.65 9.49
CA GLY A 326 8.70 -1.73 10.88
C GLY A 326 8.67 -3.16 11.43
N ALA A 327 8.50 -4.16 10.55
CA ALA A 327 8.64 -5.57 10.92
C ALA A 327 10.00 -5.89 11.57
N CYS A 328 11.06 -5.13 11.26
CA CYS A 328 12.37 -5.29 11.91
C CYS A 328 12.33 -4.96 13.41
N LEU A 329 11.52 -3.96 13.81
CA LEU A 329 11.32 -3.65 15.23
C LEU A 329 10.48 -4.73 15.94
N THR A 330 9.45 -5.26 15.25
CA THR A 330 8.69 -6.40 15.73
C THR A 330 9.59 -7.62 15.96
N PHE A 331 10.50 -7.89 15.00
CA PHE A 331 11.49 -8.95 15.12
C PHE A 331 12.44 -8.76 16.32
N LEU A 332 12.87 -7.53 16.60
CA LEU A 332 13.68 -7.24 17.80
C LEU A 332 12.93 -7.56 19.08
N ARG A 333 11.63 -7.23 19.14
CA ARG A 333 10.79 -7.48 20.33
C ARG A 333 10.47 -8.96 20.49
N ASP A 334 9.92 -9.59 19.47
CA ASP A 334 9.25 -10.88 19.57
C ASP A 334 10.23 -12.06 19.41
N ASN A 335 11.27 -11.89 18.61
CA ASN A 335 12.22 -12.98 18.33
C ASN A 335 13.54 -12.84 19.09
N LEU A 336 14.02 -11.60 19.30
CA LEU A 336 15.28 -11.37 19.98
C LEU A 336 15.11 -10.94 21.45
N GLY A 337 13.93 -10.48 21.85
CA GLY A 337 13.65 -10.06 23.23
C GLY A 337 14.49 -8.86 23.70
N LEU A 338 14.96 -8.01 22.77
CA LEU A 338 15.87 -6.91 23.10
C LEU A 338 15.16 -5.73 23.78
N ALA A 339 13.84 -5.60 23.61
CA ALA A 339 13.04 -4.59 24.27
C ALA A 339 11.58 -5.07 24.40
N PRO A 340 10.84 -4.67 25.45
CA PRO A 340 9.48 -5.15 25.68
C PRO A 340 8.44 -4.51 24.73
N ASP A 341 8.68 -3.29 24.28
CA ASP A 341 7.75 -2.50 23.47
C ASP A 341 8.47 -1.44 22.63
N PHE A 342 7.73 -0.78 21.75
CA PHE A 342 8.28 0.24 20.84
C PHE A 342 8.71 1.53 21.56
N GLU A 343 8.10 1.88 22.69
CA GLU A 343 8.49 3.04 23.51
C GLU A 343 9.87 2.82 24.12
N SER A 344 10.10 1.65 24.69
CA SER A 344 11.40 1.23 25.21
C SER A 344 12.47 1.23 24.11
N MET A 345 12.15 0.75 22.89
CA MET A 345 13.06 0.80 21.75
C MET A 345 13.44 2.23 21.38
N ASN A 346 12.46 3.14 21.34
CA ASN A 346 12.72 4.56 21.10
C ASN A 346 13.69 5.15 22.14
N ALA A 347 13.44 4.85 23.42
CA ALA A 347 14.29 5.34 24.50
C ALA A 347 15.73 4.75 24.41
N MET A 348 15.85 3.46 24.10
CA MET A 348 17.16 2.79 23.90
C MET A 348 17.92 3.38 22.72
N ALA A 349 17.26 3.50 21.56
CA ALA A 349 17.86 4.10 20.38
C ALA A 349 18.28 5.56 20.60
N GLY A 350 17.52 6.31 21.41
CA GLY A 350 17.85 7.70 21.77
C GLY A 350 19.09 7.85 22.65
N ARG A 351 19.46 6.81 23.44
CA ARG A 351 20.66 6.83 24.27
C ARG A 351 21.93 6.45 23.49
N ALA A 352 21.80 5.73 22.40
CA ALA A 352 22.94 5.35 21.58
C ALA A 352 23.44 6.53 20.72
N PRO A 353 24.74 6.61 20.43
CA PRO A 353 25.27 7.65 19.55
C PRO A 353 24.76 7.52 18.12
N VAL A 354 24.79 8.63 17.39
CA VAL A 354 24.55 8.65 15.94
C VAL A 354 25.52 7.68 15.25
N GLY A 355 24.99 6.91 14.29
CA GLY A 355 25.74 5.85 13.61
C GLY A 355 25.88 4.58 14.43
N SER A 356 25.21 4.45 15.60
CA SER A 356 25.15 3.20 16.40
C SER A 356 26.53 2.63 16.77
N GLY A 357 27.56 3.48 16.88
CA GLY A 357 28.96 3.03 17.04
C GLY A 357 29.45 2.22 15.83
N ARG A 358 28.92 2.52 14.65
CA ARG A 358 29.17 1.85 13.37
C ARG A 358 28.68 0.41 13.29
N VAL A 359 27.73 0.04 14.12
CA VAL A 359 26.99 -1.20 13.91
C VAL A 359 26.01 -0.99 12.77
N LEU A 360 26.11 -1.80 11.72
CA LEU A 360 25.18 -1.80 10.60
C LEU A 360 24.14 -2.90 10.76
N PHE A 361 22.88 -2.57 10.59
CA PHE A 361 21.79 -3.54 10.44
C PHE A 361 21.28 -3.53 9.00
N THR A 362 21.16 -4.71 8.41
CA THR A 362 20.54 -4.89 7.09
C THR A 362 19.11 -5.40 7.27
N PRO A 363 18.07 -4.67 6.84
CA PRO A 363 16.66 -4.98 7.16
C PRO A 363 16.05 -6.09 6.30
N TRP A 364 16.81 -6.82 5.50
CA TRP A 364 16.35 -7.78 4.49
C TRP A 364 15.89 -9.11 5.09
N LEU A 365 15.10 -9.09 6.15
CA LEU A 365 14.69 -10.30 6.89
C LEU A 365 13.89 -11.29 6.04
N ASN A 366 13.21 -10.79 4.99
CA ASN A 366 12.40 -11.60 4.07
C ASN A 366 12.79 -11.40 2.59
N GLY A 367 14.05 -11.09 2.33
CA GLY A 367 14.49 -10.64 1.02
C GLY A 367 14.26 -9.15 0.81
N GLU A 368 14.40 -8.67 -0.42
CA GLU A 368 14.15 -7.28 -0.78
C GLU A 368 13.56 -7.17 -2.19
N ARG A 369 12.67 -6.16 -2.41
CA ARG A 369 12.03 -5.88 -3.71
C ARG A 369 12.65 -4.69 -4.41
N SER A 370 12.78 -3.57 -3.75
CA SER A 370 13.33 -2.32 -4.30
C SER A 370 14.42 -1.77 -3.37
N PRO A 371 15.49 -1.19 -3.87
CA PRO A 371 15.87 -1.01 -5.28
C PRO A 371 16.59 -2.22 -5.90
N VAL A 372 16.52 -3.39 -5.27
CA VAL A 372 17.07 -4.66 -5.75
C VAL A 372 16.01 -5.75 -5.64
N ASP A 373 15.78 -6.49 -6.70
CA ASP A 373 14.85 -7.63 -6.69
C ASP A 373 15.62 -8.90 -6.29
N ASP A 374 15.79 -9.10 -4.98
CA ASP A 374 16.56 -10.21 -4.43
C ASP A 374 15.86 -10.88 -3.23
N HIS A 375 15.03 -11.87 -3.52
CA HIS A 375 14.33 -12.64 -2.49
C HIS A 375 15.23 -13.59 -1.70
N THR A 376 16.50 -13.74 -2.09
CA THR A 376 17.45 -14.62 -1.40
C THR A 376 18.24 -13.92 -0.32
N VAL A 377 18.39 -12.58 -0.36
CA VAL A 377 19.12 -11.82 0.65
C VAL A 377 18.47 -11.95 2.02
N ARG A 378 19.28 -11.89 3.09
CA ARG A 378 18.81 -11.92 4.48
C ARG A 378 19.50 -10.84 5.30
N GLY A 379 18.76 -10.40 6.34
CA GLY A 379 19.19 -9.37 7.27
C GLY A 379 20.19 -9.87 8.32
N GLY A 380 20.80 -8.91 9.00
CA GLY A 380 21.73 -9.20 10.09
C GLY A 380 22.41 -7.96 10.65
N PHE A 381 23.09 -8.15 11.78
CA PHE A 381 23.98 -7.14 12.36
C PHE A 381 25.43 -7.37 11.90
N HIS A 382 26.10 -6.30 11.55
CA HIS A 382 27.49 -6.32 11.08
C HIS A 382 28.35 -5.36 11.91
N ASN A 383 29.64 -5.64 11.97
CA ASN A 383 30.65 -4.86 12.72
C ASN A 383 30.42 -4.84 14.24
N LEU A 384 30.01 -5.98 14.80
CA LEU A 384 29.89 -6.13 16.26
C LEU A 384 31.26 -6.24 16.92
N SER A 385 31.39 -5.67 18.12
CA SER A 385 32.55 -5.80 18.99
C SER A 385 32.12 -6.24 20.40
N LEU A 386 33.08 -6.61 21.24
CA LEU A 386 32.77 -6.94 22.65
C LEU A 386 32.21 -5.75 23.45
N GLY A 387 32.42 -4.51 22.96
CA GLY A 387 31.88 -3.30 23.56
C GLY A 387 30.53 -2.85 23.01
N THR A 388 29.95 -3.57 22.03
CA THR A 388 28.65 -3.23 21.47
C THR A 388 27.54 -3.38 22.52
N THR A 389 26.77 -2.32 22.71
CA THR A 389 25.67 -2.31 23.69
C THR A 389 24.32 -2.65 23.03
N THR A 390 23.34 -3.06 23.85
CA THR A 390 21.98 -3.30 23.36
C THR A 390 21.35 -2.05 22.78
N ASP A 391 21.60 -0.87 23.38
CA ASP A 391 21.11 0.41 22.84
C ASP A 391 21.62 0.67 21.42
N GLN A 392 22.88 0.34 21.14
CA GLN A 392 23.46 0.44 19.80
C GLN A 392 22.81 -0.56 18.81
N LEU A 393 22.52 -1.78 19.24
CA LEU A 393 21.81 -2.76 18.40
C LEU A 393 20.42 -2.26 18.02
N VAL A 394 19.66 -1.74 19.01
CA VAL A 394 18.31 -1.21 18.75
C VAL A 394 18.40 -0.01 17.79
N ARG A 395 19.28 0.96 18.04
CA ARG A 395 19.46 2.11 17.15
C ARG A 395 19.88 1.70 15.75
N ALA A 396 20.77 0.71 15.61
CA ALA A 396 21.21 0.21 14.31
C ALA A 396 20.06 -0.29 13.45
N VAL A 397 18.98 -0.82 14.06
CA VAL A 397 17.78 -1.21 13.29
C VAL A 397 17.02 0.00 12.78
N PHE A 398 16.81 1.04 13.60
CA PHE A 398 16.20 2.30 13.14
C PHE A 398 17.00 2.91 11.98
N GLU A 399 18.33 2.97 12.11
CA GLU A 399 19.23 3.52 11.11
C GLU A 399 19.33 2.61 9.88
N GLY A 400 19.33 1.28 10.04
CA GLY A 400 19.38 0.33 8.93
C GLY A 400 18.16 0.40 8.02
N VAL A 401 16.95 0.57 8.59
CA VAL A 401 15.73 0.83 7.81
C VAL A 401 15.82 2.18 7.09
N ALA A 402 16.33 3.22 7.74
CA ALA A 402 16.52 4.53 7.12
C ALA A 402 17.57 4.49 5.99
N LEU A 403 18.69 3.74 6.15
CA LEU A 403 19.67 3.52 5.10
C LEU A 403 19.08 2.81 3.88
N ASN A 404 18.19 1.82 4.12
CA ASN A 404 17.46 1.16 3.04
C ASN A 404 16.51 2.14 2.33
N SER A 405 15.81 3.00 3.10
CA SER A 405 14.97 4.08 2.55
C SER A 405 15.78 5.09 1.73
N ARG A 406 17.02 5.41 2.14
CA ARG A 406 17.93 6.24 1.34
C ARG A 406 18.28 5.56 0.01
N TRP A 407 18.55 4.27 0.03
CA TRP A 407 18.85 3.52 -1.19
C TRP A 407 17.67 3.51 -2.15
N LEU A 408 16.45 3.36 -1.64
CA LEU A 408 15.23 3.47 -2.43
C LEU A 408 15.02 4.89 -2.96
N LEU A 409 15.21 5.92 -2.11
CA LEU A 409 15.06 7.32 -2.51
C LEU A 409 15.98 7.69 -3.69
N GLU A 410 17.24 7.25 -3.66
CA GLU A 410 18.16 7.48 -4.79
C GLU A 410 17.67 6.84 -6.09
N ALA A 411 17.05 5.65 -6.00
CA ALA A 411 16.45 4.99 -7.15
C ALA A 411 15.20 5.73 -7.65
N VAL A 412 14.34 6.20 -6.74
CA VAL A 412 13.14 6.98 -7.05
C VAL A 412 13.50 8.33 -7.68
N GLU A 413 14.49 9.06 -7.13
CA GLU A 413 14.97 10.33 -7.71
C GLU A 413 15.55 10.14 -9.11
N LYS A 414 16.33 9.08 -9.32
CA LYS A 414 16.82 8.71 -10.66
C LYS A 414 15.68 8.36 -11.62
N PHE A 415 14.67 7.68 -11.14
CA PHE A 415 13.45 7.36 -11.89
C PHE A 415 12.68 8.64 -12.24
N ALA A 416 12.44 9.52 -11.27
CA ALA A 416 11.76 10.79 -11.46
C ALA A 416 12.57 11.81 -12.27
N GLY A 417 13.89 11.63 -12.37
CA GLY A 417 14.81 12.54 -13.06
C GLY A 417 15.03 13.85 -12.31
N ARG A 418 14.78 13.87 -11.00
CA ARG A 418 14.90 15.06 -10.15
C ARG A 418 15.12 14.71 -8.69
N ARG A 419 15.68 15.62 -7.93
CA ARG A 419 15.74 15.55 -6.48
C ARG A 419 14.36 15.79 -5.87
N LEU A 420 14.05 15.06 -4.80
CA LEU A 420 12.87 15.22 -3.97
C LEU A 420 13.28 15.91 -2.67
N ASP A 421 12.91 17.17 -2.49
CA ASP A 421 13.45 17.99 -1.39
C ASP A 421 12.83 17.66 -0.03
N SER A 422 11.60 17.17 -0.01
CA SER A 422 10.89 16.78 1.22
C SER A 422 10.04 15.55 1.00
N LEU A 423 9.79 14.79 2.09
CA LEU A 423 8.87 13.67 2.11
C LEU A 423 7.86 13.83 3.26
N ALA A 424 6.58 13.65 2.97
CA ALA A 424 5.58 13.49 4.03
C ALA A 424 5.75 12.09 4.65
N PHE A 425 5.78 12.00 5.98
CA PHE A 425 6.04 10.75 6.68
C PHE A 425 4.76 10.22 7.34
N VAL A 426 4.35 9.02 6.93
CA VAL A 426 3.10 8.36 7.35
C VAL A 426 3.33 6.91 7.74
N GLY A 427 2.29 6.26 8.28
CA GLY A 427 2.37 4.90 8.80
C GLY A 427 2.84 4.84 10.25
N GLY A 428 2.92 3.63 10.82
CA GLY A 428 3.26 3.42 12.24
C GLY A 428 4.63 3.96 12.64
N GLY A 429 5.61 3.91 11.74
CA GLY A 429 6.96 4.45 11.96
C GLY A 429 6.99 5.95 12.20
N ALA A 430 6.06 6.68 11.60
CA ALA A 430 5.96 8.12 11.74
C ALA A 430 5.46 8.59 13.12
N ASN A 431 5.06 7.69 14.02
CA ASN A 431 4.76 8.05 15.41
C ASN A 431 6.02 8.38 16.22
N SER A 432 7.21 7.97 15.76
CA SER A 432 8.47 8.19 16.45
C SER A 432 9.14 9.49 15.99
N ASP A 433 9.27 10.45 16.91
CA ASP A 433 10.00 11.69 16.68
C ASP A 433 11.50 11.40 16.38
N LEU A 434 12.08 10.42 17.10
CA LEU A 434 13.46 10.00 16.90
C LEU A 434 13.64 9.39 15.49
N TRP A 435 12.72 8.52 15.06
CA TRP A 435 12.85 7.88 13.76
C TRP A 435 12.62 8.86 12.61
N SER A 436 11.76 9.88 12.83
CA SER A 436 11.58 10.99 11.89
C SER A 436 12.89 11.79 11.70
N GLN A 437 13.60 12.10 12.79
CA GLN A 437 14.90 12.78 12.72
C GLN A 437 15.96 11.89 12.07
N ILE A 438 16.03 10.59 12.43
CA ILE A 438 16.96 9.64 11.80
C ILE A 438 16.73 9.60 10.28
N HIS A 439 15.48 9.56 9.83
CA HIS A 439 15.19 9.60 8.39
C HIS A 439 15.62 10.93 7.76
N ALA A 440 15.37 12.08 8.41
CA ALA A 440 15.83 13.36 7.90
C ALA A 440 17.35 13.37 7.70
N ASP A 441 18.09 12.94 8.71
CA ASP A 441 19.56 12.92 8.70
C ASP A 441 20.12 11.94 7.65
N VAL A 442 19.59 10.70 7.62
CA VAL A 442 20.06 9.65 6.72
C VAL A 442 19.73 9.95 5.26
N LEU A 443 18.51 10.43 4.98
CA LEU A 443 18.09 10.76 3.62
C LEU A 443 18.66 12.10 3.13
N GLY A 444 19.08 12.98 4.05
CA GLY A 444 19.49 14.35 3.72
C GLY A 444 18.33 15.15 3.09
N ARG A 445 17.11 14.95 3.61
CA ARG A 445 15.85 15.55 3.13
C ARG A 445 15.00 16.00 4.31
N GLU A 446 14.22 17.04 4.07
CA GLU A 446 13.16 17.43 5.01
C GLU A 446 12.14 16.30 5.17
N ILE A 447 11.82 15.94 6.41
CA ILE A 447 10.78 14.96 6.77
C ILE A 447 9.64 15.66 7.46
N ARG A 448 8.46 15.65 6.83
CA ARG A 448 7.23 16.24 7.37
C ARG A 448 6.39 15.16 8.01
N GLN A 449 6.42 15.07 9.34
CA GLN A 449 5.65 14.12 10.12
C GLN A 449 4.17 14.51 10.09
N VAL A 450 3.36 13.70 9.45
CA VAL A 450 1.91 13.90 9.37
C VAL A 450 1.27 13.60 10.73
N ALA A 451 0.31 14.42 11.16
CA ALA A 451 -0.50 14.14 12.35
C ALA A 451 -1.37 12.90 12.11
N ASP A 452 -1.56 12.08 13.17
CA ASP A 452 -2.28 10.80 13.09
C ASP A 452 -1.83 9.93 11.90
N PRO A 453 -0.54 9.62 11.80
CA PRO A 453 0.05 9.04 10.59
C PRO A 453 -0.46 7.63 10.25
N VAL A 454 -1.01 6.92 11.24
CA VAL A 454 -1.63 5.58 11.05
C VAL A 454 -3.02 5.66 10.42
N LEU A 455 -3.61 6.85 10.37
CA LEU A 455 -4.91 7.14 9.76
C LEU A 455 -4.78 7.78 8.38
N ALA A 456 -3.55 7.86 7.83
CA ALA A 456 -3.31 8.47 6.52
C ALA A 456 -4.17 7.82 5.42
N ASN A 457 -4.28 6.48 5.38
CA ASN A 457 -5.06 5.79 4.35
C ASN A 457 -6.55 6.12 4.44
N VAL A 458 -7.15 6.04 5.62
CA VAL A 458 -8.58 6.37 5.77
C VAL A 458 -8.86 7.85 5.53
N ARG A 459 -7.94 8.76 5.93
CA ARG A 459 -7.99 10.18 5.56
C ARG A 459 -7.92 10.36 4.05
N GLY A 460 -7.03 9.62 3.38
CA GLY A 460 -6.85 9.66 1.93
C GLY A 460 -8.11 9.24 1.18
N ALA A 461 -8.77 8.16 1.60
CA ALA A 461 -10.04 7.74 1.04
C ALA A 461 -11.13 8.85 1.16
N ALA A 462 -11.19 9.53 2.31
CA ALA A 462 -12.12 10.65 2.49
C ALA A 462 -11.78 11.85 1.61
N LEU A 463 -10.50 12.26 1.54
CA LEU A 463 -10.06 13.40 0.73
C LEU A 463 -10.26 13.14 -0.77
N LEU A 464 -9.99 11.93 -1.24
CA LEU A 464 -10.31 11.51 -2.60
C LEU A 464 -11.81 11.61 -2.86
N THR A 465 -12.65 11.14 -1.93
CA THR A 465 -14.11 11.20 -2.04
C THR A 465 -14.60 12.65 -2.07
N LEU A 466 -14.13 13.51 -1.18
CA LEU A 466 -14.48 14.93 -1.16
C LEU A 466 -14.08 15.64 -2.48
N HIS A 467 -12.89 15.31 -2.99
CA HIS A 467 -12.43 15.83 -4.28
C HIS A 467 -13.33 15.37 -5.43
N ALA A 468 -13.63 14.08 -5.51
CA ALA A 468 -14.48 13.49 -6.54
C ALA A 468 -15.91 14.06 -6.53
N LEU A 469 -16.43 14.41 -5.36
CA LEU A 469 -17.72 15.08 -5.18
C LEU A 469 -17.67 16.60 -5.41
N GLY A 470 -16.52 17.14 -5.82
CA GLY A 470 -16.35 18.58 -6.07
C GLY A 470 -16.42 19.47 -4.82
N ARG A 471 -16.22 18.88 -3.63
CA ARG A 471 -16.25 19.61 -2.35
C ARG A 471 -14.91 20.21 -1.98
N VAL A 472 -13.82 19.66 -2.50
CA VAL A 472 -12.43 20.07 -2.24
C VAL A 472 -11.66 20.08 -3.55
N ALA A 473 -10.92 21.15 -3.81
CA ALA A 473 -10.00 21.17 -4.94
C ALA A 473 -8.73 20.38 -4.59
N LEU A 474 -8.13 19.74 -5.60
CA LEU A 474 -6.95 18.89 -5.38
C LEU A 474 -5.78 19.67 -4.78
N GLU A 475 -5.60 20.90 -5.22
CA GLU A 475 -4.56 21.84 -4.77
C GLU A 475 -4.72 22.29 -3.32
N ASP A 476 -5.91 22.15 -2.74
CA ASP A 476 -6.18 22.51 -1.34
C ASP A 476 -5.84 21.37 -0.37
N ILE A 477 -5.80 20.10 -0.87
CA ILE A 477 -5.56 18.93 -0.02
C ILE A 477 -4.27 19.02 0.81
N PRO A 478 -3.12 19.50 0.30
CA PRO A 478 -1.92 19.64 1.12
C PRO A 478 -2.09 20.52 2.36
N ALA A 479 -2.92 21.57 2.27
CA ALA A 479 -3.20 22.46 3.40
C ALA A 479 -4.18 21.85 4.42
N MET A 480 -4.92 20.82 4.03
CA MET A 480 -5.89 20.11 4.89
C MET A 480 -5.24 18.98 5.71
N VAL A 481 -4.02 18.60 5.38
CA VAL A 481 -3.28 17.56 6.10
C VAL A 481 -2.35 18.23 7.11
N GLU A 482 -2.67 18.07 8.38
CA GLU A 482 -1.87 18.65 9.47
C GLU A 482 -0.49 18.00 9.53
N ILE A 483 0.56 18.83 9.53
CA ILE A 483 1.94 18.43 9.79
C ILE A 483 2.23 18.67 11.27
N ARG A 484 2.41 17.59 12.02
CA ARG A 484 2.71 17.65 13.46
C ARG A 484 4.05 18.33 13.70
N ARG A 485 5.07 17.97 12.91
CA ARG A 485 6.42 18.51 12.99
C ARG A 485 7.19 18.28 11.70
N THR A 486 8.09 19.21 11.40
CA THR A 486 9.07 19.12 10.33
C THR A 486 10.45 18.88 10.92
N TYR A 487 11.21 17.96 10.34
CA TYR A 487 12.55 17.60 10.73
C TYR A 487 13.50 17.92 9.57
N GLU A 488 14.43 18.82 9.84
CA GLU A 488 15.52 19.13 8.93
C GLU A 488 16.71 18.19 9.20
N PRO A 489 17.47 17.80 8.16
CA PRO A 489 18.68 17.01 8.34
C PRO A 489 19.73 17.82 9.12
N ASP A 490 20.35 17.19 10.13
CA ASP A 490 21.48 17.79 10.83
C ASP A 490 22.78 17.59 10.00
N PRO A 491 23.39 18.67 9.49
CA PRO A 491 24.60 18.57 8.69
C PRO A 491 25.79 17.93 9.44
N ALA A 492 25.81 17.96 10.77
CA ALA A 492 26.86 17.36 11.57
C ALA A 492 26.84 15.82 11.48
N ASN A 493 25.67 15.23 11.23
CA ASN A 493 25.48 13.79 11.14
C ASN A 493 25.76 13.23 9.72
N ALA A 494 25.76 14.08 8.69
CA ALA A 494 25.91 13.69 7.30
C ALA A 494 27.16 12.86 7.01
N PRO A 495 28.39 13.22 7.50
CA PRO A 495 29.58 12.43 7.19
C PRO A 495 29.52 10.99 7.71
N GLU A 496 28.93 10.77 8.91
CA GLU A 496 28.81 9.44 9.48
C GLU A 496 27.78 8.61 8.70
N TYR A 497 26.61 9.19 8.36
CA TYR A 497 25.60 8.47 7.57
C TYR A 497 26.00 8.23 6.12
N ASP A 498 26.79 9.11 5.51
CA ASP A 498 27.36 8.88 4.17
C ASP A 498 28.34 7.70 4.17
N LEU A 499 29.20 7.61 5.18
CA LEU A 499 30.09 6.47 5.37
C LEU A 499 29.29 5.17 5.52
N LEU A 500 28.32 5.15 6.45
CA LEU A 500 27.49 3.97 6.73
C LEU A 500 26.67 3.55 5.52
N PHE A 501 26.15 4.49 4.75
CA PHE A 501 25.40 4.20 3.53
C PHE A 501 26.28 3.56 2.45
N GLY A 502 27.49 4.06 2.25
CA GLY A 502 28.45 3.46 1.34
C GLY A 502 28.75 2.00 1.68
N GLU A 503 28.97 1.72 2.97
CA GLU A 503 29.22 0.35 3.44
C GLU A 503 27.95 -0.52 3.42
N PHE A 504 26.78 0.03 3.68
CA PHE A 504 25.50 -0.67 3.57
C PHE A 504 25.26 -1.24 2.16
N VAL A 505 25.45 -0.42 1.13
CA VAL A 505 25.33 -0.84 -0.28
C VAL A 505 26.45 -1.84 -0.65
N THR A 506 27.66 -1.66 -0.10
CA THR A 506 28.80 -2.55 -0.32
C THR A 506 28.54 -3.93 0.30
N LEU A 507 27.98 -4.00 1.51
CA LEU A 507 27.59 -5.26 2.16
C LEU A 507 26.65 -6.08 1.26
N TYR A 508 25.60 -5.47 0.71
CA TYR A 508 24.73 -6.16 -0.23
C TYR A 508 25.51 -6.75 -1.41
N LYS A 509 26.34 -5.94 -2.07
CA LYS A 509 27.10 -6.37 -3.26
C LYS A 509 28.03 -7.54 -2.96
N GLN A 510 28.66 -7.55 -1.80
CA GLN A 510 29.63 -8.58 -1.41
C GLN A 510 28.97 -9.84 -0.86
N THR A 511 27.81 -9.71 -0.17
CA THR A 511 27.19 -10.85 0.54
C THR A 511 26.06 -11.54 -0.24
N LYS A 512 25.44 -10.89 -1.25
CA LYS A 512 24.35 -11.47 -2.04
C LYS A 512 24.64 -12.87 -2.60
N GLY A 513 25.90 -13.13 -3.01
CA GLY A 513 26.31 -14.44 -3.49
C GLY A 513 26.28 -15.54 -2.42
N ILE A 514 26.52 -15.18 -1.15
CA ILE A 514 26.40 -16.08 0.00
C ILE A 514 24.95 -16.44 0.22
N PHE A 515 24.07 -15.43 0.31
CA PHE A 515 22.63 -15.62 0.52
C PHE A 515 21.99 -16.42 -0.60
N LYS A 516 22.39 -16.18 -1.85
CA LYS A 516 21.92 -16.98 -3.00
C LYS A 516 22.26 -18.48 -2.87
N ARG A 517 23.38 -18.84 -2.22
CA ARG A 517 23.73 -20.25 -1.97
C ARG A 517 22.98 -20.83 -0.79
N LEU A 518 22.76 -20.03 0.28
CA LEU A 518 22.06 -20.47 1.48
C LEU A 518 20.54 -20.60 1.29
N ASN A 519 19.95 -19.75 0.46
CA ASN A 519 18.49 -19.61 0.30
C ASN A 519 18.03 -19.95 -1.12
N ARG A 520 18.63 -20.96 -1.73
CA ARG A 520 18.12 -21.57 -3.00
C ARG A 520 16.86 -22.37 -2.66
N PHE A 521 15.74 -21.95 -3.23
CA PHE A 521 14.47 -22.67 -3.18
C PHE A 521 14.16 -23.28 -4.54
#